data_f02edbc439df72cf31f1b4b9de5e6112
#
_entry.id   f02edbc439df72cf31f1b4b9de5e6112
#
_cell.length_a   1.000
_cell.length_b   1.000
_cell.length_c   1.000
_cell.angle_alpha   90.00
_cell.angle_beta   90.00
_cell.angle_gamma   90.00
#
_symmetry.space_group_name_H-M   'P 1'
#
loop_
_entity.id
_entity.type
_entity.pdbx_description
1 polymer ?
#
loop_
_entity_poly.entity_id
_entity_poly.type
_entity_poly.pdbx_seq_one_letter_code
_entity_poly.pdbx_strand_id
1 'polypeptide(L)'
;MNRFLLIISFAVALTACHNRPAGPAQEPAPAAEPQQTAVPGEQSQNLQRTLEAEGLSSKGTIQAVTEVPVYSRIAEQIVSFDLVLGQRVRKGQVVARLNQAVLLDKISRNKAELEKAEYQYQSILMGQGYKRQELEKAPEELKKQARVNSGYNTAKASLQQLEHELSYCTITAPLSGAVSRIDATLYSAATPGVPLFYIVDTEHLKVCFDVLENELHKFQQGARLQVVSVAYPSEVHNAVVSAISPVVEKNGMVHLEATLMPHPHLMPGMTAIVTLAPSQAKSDS
;
A
#
# COMPACT_ATOMS: atom_id res chain seq x y z
N MET A 1 -23.87 49.80 12.08
CA MET A 1 -23.48 51.02 12.86
C MET A 1 -22.05 50.80 13.34
N ASN A 2 -21.16 51.81 13.08
CA ASN A 2 -19.75 52.00 13.45
C ASN A 2 -18.76 51.01 12.81
N ARG A 3 -18.06 51.32 11.72
CA ARG A 3 -17.09 52.39 11.36
C ARG A 3 -16.01 52.64 12.44
N PHE A 4 -14.77 52.09 12.19
CA PHE A 4 -13.57 52.88 12.54
C PHE A 4 -12.49 52.60 11.48
N LEU A 5 -12.23 53.65 10.76
CA LEU A 5 -11.18 53.88 9.77
C LEU A 5 -10.01 54.51 10.55
N LEU A 6 -8.77 54.07 10.36
CA LEU A 6 -7.62 54.83 10.84
C LEU A 6 -6.52 54.80 9.77
N ILE A 7 -6.38 55.95 9.13
CA ILE A 7 -5.35 56.38 8.19
C ILE A 7 -4.27 57.12 9.03
N ILE A 8 -3.00 56.81 8.84
CA ILE A 8 -1.85 57.67 9.18
C ILE A 8 -0.79 57.39 8.09
N SER A 9 -0.61 58.17 7.14
CA SER A 9 0.09 59.40 6.78
C SER A 9 1.62 59.40 7.02
N PHE A 10 2.36 59.30 5.97
CA PHE A 10 3.42 60.12 5.39
C PHE A 10 4.51 60.70 6.32
N ALA A 11 5.79 60.38 6.04
CA ALA A 11 6.88 61.33 6.13
C ALA A 11 8.05 60.98 5.22
N VAL A 12 8.24 61.80 4.23
CA VAL A 12 9.42 61.89 3.35
C VAL A 12 10.48 62.73 4.09
N ALA A 13 11.73 62.27 4.11
CA ALA A 13 12.87 63.12 4.44
C ALA A 13 13.97 62.96 3.39
N LEU A 14 14.12 63.96 2.57
CA LEU A 14 15.31 64.25 1.76
C LEU A 14 16.35 64.94 2.65
N THR A 15 17.64 64.50 2.57
CA THR A 15 18.82 65.35 2.78
C THR A 15 20.01 64.72 2.09
N ALA A 16 20.42 65.28 0.97
CA ALA A 16 21.54 66.22 0.80
C ALA A 16 22.93 65.57 0.72
N CYS A 17 23.47 65.71 -0.49
CA CYS A 17 24.84 65.39 -0.92
C CYS A 17 25.91 66.10 -0.05
N HIS A 18 26.97 65.38 0.31
CA HIS A 18 28.25 66.02 0.67
C HIS A 18 29.38 65.32 -0.07
N ASN A 19 30.00 66.13 -0.91
CA ASN A 19 31.17 65.83 -1.74
C ASN A 19 32.43 66.02 -0.89
N ARG A 20 33.35 65.04 -0.84
CA ARG A 20 34.72 65.24 -0.34
C ARG A 20 35.74 64.42 -1.14
N PRO A 21 36.96 64.94 -1.35
CA PRO A 21 37.85 64.55 -2.42
C PRO A 21 38.75 63.35 -2.11
N ALA A 22 39.29 62.81 -3.19
CA ALA A 22 40.13 61.62 -3.30
C ALA A 22 41.45 61.73 -2.52
N GLY A 23 41.83 60.67 -1.85
CA GLY A 23 43.17 60.33 -1.38
C GLY A 23 43.68 59.08 -2.08
N PRO A 24 45.00 58.81 -2.13
CA PRO A 24 45.64 57.98 -3.15
C PRO A 24 45.41 56.47 -2.94
N ALA A 25 45.41 55.77 -4.05
CA ALA A 25 45.20 54.34 -4.24
C ALA A 25 46.16 53.49 -3.39
N GLN A 26 45.59 52.53 -2.62
CA GLN A 26 46.27 51.35 -2.14
C GLN A 26 45.90 50.18 -3.02
N GLU A 27 46.93 49.53 -3.48
CA GLU A 27 46.93 48.32 -4.33
C GLU A 27 46.18 47.18 -3.58
N PRO A 28 45.21 46.50 -4.20
CA PRO A 28 44.51 45.38 -3.52
C PRO A 28 45.38 44.13 -3.51
N ALA A 29 45.58 43.54 -2.31
CA ALA A 29 46.11 42.23 -2.14
C ALA A 29 45.27 41.16 -2.88
N PRO A 30 45.86 40.05 -3.36
CA PRO A 30 45.16 39.06 -4.17
C PRO A 30 44.02 38.41 -3.33
N ALA A 31 42.82 38.48 -3.91
CA ALA A 31 41.62 37.87 -3.37
C ALA A 31 41.81 36.34 -3.28
N ALA A 32 41.60 35.80 -2.09
CA ALA A 32 41.47 34.36 -1.89
C ALA A 32 40.31 33.86 -2.77
N GLU A 33 40.58 32.83 -3.57
CA GLU A 33 39.59 32.11 -4.38
C GLU A 33 38.46 31.63 -3.46
N PRO A 34 37.17 31.82 -3.81
CA PRO A 34 36.07 31.25 -3.08
C PRO A 34 36.15 29.73 -3.21
N GLN A 35 36.39 29.03 -2.11
CA GLN A 35 36.16 27.60 -2.02
C GLN A 35 34.70 27.34 -2.43
N GLN A 36 34.52 26.76 -3.61
CA GLN A 36 33.25 26.28 -4.08
C GLN A 36 32.77 25.20 -3.12
N THR A 37 31.85 25.54 -2.24
CA THR A 37 31.03 24.58 -1.51
C THR A 37 30.20 23.83 -2.55
N ALA A 38 30.60 22.59 -2.82
CA ALA A 38 29.90 21.69 -3.73
C ALA A 38 28.44 21.60 -3.33
N VAL A 39 27.56 22.05 -4.23
CA VAL A 39 26.11 21.95 -4.06
C VAL A 39 25.73 20.48 -4.14
N PRO A 40 24.89 19.95 -3.23
CA PRO A 40 24.53 18.52 -3.21
C PRO A 40 24.00 17.95 -4.53
N GLY A 41 23.49 18.79 -5.42
CA GLY A 41 23.00 18.41 -6.74
C GLY A 41 24.10 18.04 -7.77
N GLU A 42 25.30 18.62 -7.66
CA GLU A 42 26.40 18.33 -8.62
C GLU A 42 27.08 16.98 -8.37
N GLN A 43 27.14 16.55 -7.11
CA GLN A 43 27.68 15.22 -6.78
C GLN A 43 26.74 14.11 -7.27
N SER A 44 25.42 14.31 -7.20
CA SER A 44 24.42 13.37 -7.73
C SER A 44 24.49 13.25 -9.24
N GLN A 45 24.68 14.38 -9.97
CA GLN A 45 24.81 14.39 -11.42
C GLN A 45 26.13 13.77 -11.89
N ASN A 46 27.21 13.93 -11.13
CA ASN A 46 28.50 13.35 -11.46
C ASN A 46 28.48 11.82 -11.25
N LEU A 47 27.85 11.32 -10.20
CA LEU A 47 27.70 9.89 -9.98
C LEU A 47 26.84 9.24 -11.07
N GLN A 48 25.75 9.89 -11.46
CA GLN A 48 24.91 9.45 -12.57
C GLN A 48 25.70 9.40 -13.89
N ARG A 49 26.49 10.44 -14.22
CA ARG A 49 27.34 10.47 -15.42
C ARG A 49 28.42 9.39 -15.38
N THR A 50 28.98 9.09 -14.21
CA THR A 50 30.01 8.03 -14.06
C THR A 50 29.40 6.64 -14.26
N LEU A 51 28.20 6.40 -13.71
CA LEU A 51 27.48 5.15 -13.91
C LEU A 51 27.01 4.94 -15.36
N GLU A 52 26.62 6.03 -16.02
CA GLU A 52 26.26 6.03 -17.45
C GLU A 52 27.48 5.83 -18.37
N ALA A 53 28.68 6.27 -17.96
CA ALA A 53 29.90 6.19 -18.74
C ALA A 53 30.61 4.82 -18.61
N GLU A 54 30.43 4.06 -17.53
CA GLU A 54 31.15 2.82 -17.29
C GLU A 54 30.40 1.54 -17.69
N GLY A 55 29.14 1.61 -18.10
CA GLY A 55 28.39 0.41 -18.46
C GLY A 55 26.97 0.67 -18.92
N LEU A 56 26.34 -0.39 -19.40
CA LEU A 56 24.91 -0.40 -19.70
C LEU A 56 24.11 0.02 -18.48
N SER A 57 23.60 1.26 -18.53
CA SER A 57 22.69 1.78 -17.50
C SER A 57 21.29 1.90 -18.07
N SER A 58 20.30 1.44 -17.33
CA SER A 58 18.89 1.64 -17.64
C SER A 58 18.19 2.35 -16.49
N LYS A 59 17.24 3.22 -16.84
CA LYS A 59 16.36 3.85 -15.86
C LYS A 59 15.23 2.92 -15.53
N GLY A 60 15.05 2.64 -14.22
CA GLY A 60 13.99 1.80 -13.73
C GLY A 60 13.14 2.47 -12.64
N THR A 61 12.10 1.77 -12.23
CA THR A 61 11.24 2.16 -11.10
C THR A 61 11.19 1.05 -10.08
N ILE A 62 11.42 1.39 -8.83
CA ILE A 62 11.28 0.46 -7.70
C ILE A 62 9.79 0.27 -7.44
N GLN A 63 9.35 -0.97 -7.36
CA GLN A 63 7.96 -1.34 -7.09
C GLN A 63 7.89 -2.35 -5.95
N ALA A 64 6.80 -2.33 -5.21
CA ALA A 64 6.49 -3.44 -4.32
C ALA A 64 6.11 -4.67 -5.15
N VAL A 65 6.49 -5.84 -4.69
CA VAL A 65 6.03 -7.11 -5.31
C VAL A 65 4.52 -7.24 -5.18
N THR A 66 3.96 -6.75 -4.06
CA THR A 66 2.53 -6.84 -3.78
C THR A 66 2.00 -5.51 -3.26
N GLU A 67 0.98 -4.97 -3.90
CA GLU A 67 0.14 -3.89 -3.41
C GLU A 67 -1.32 -4.34 -3.56
N VAL A 68 -2.07 -4.27 -2.47
CA VAL A 68 -3.45 -4.79 -2.44
C VAL A 68 -4.42 -3.70 -2.00
N PRO A 69 -5.42 -3.39 -2.84
CA PRO A 69 -6.57 -2.60 -2.41
C PRO A 69 -7.46 -3.43 -1.48
N VAL A 70 -7.91 -2.82 -0.40
CA VAL A 70 -8.81 -3.44 0.57
C VAL A 70 -10.20 -2.86 0.41
N TYR A 71 -11.17 -3.74 0.21
CA TYR A 71 -12.56 -3.40 -0.07
C TYR A 71 -13.48 -3.82 1.08
N SER A 72 -14.61 -3.12 1.20
CA SER A 72 -15.77 -3.66 1.91
C SER A 72 -16.50 -4.70 1.05
N ARG A 73 -17.07 -5.73 1.69
CA ARG A 73 -17.94 -6.71 1.03
C ARG A 73 -19.42 -6.34 1.13
N ILE A 74 -19.76 -5.42 2.04
CA ILE A 74 -21.13 -4.96 2.29
C ILE A 74 -21.18 -3.45 2.30
N ALA A 75 -22.37 -2.91 2.01
CA ALA A 75 -22.63 -1.48 2.01
C ALA A 75 -23.15 -1.06 3.40
N GLU A 76 -22.24 -0.58 4.26
CA GLU A 76 -22.56 -0.12 5.61
C GLU A 76 -21.68 1.07 6.00
N GLN A 77 -22.10 1.85 6.99
CA GLN A 77 -21.35 3.00 7.48
C GLN A 77 -20.09 2.57 8.23
N ILE A 78 -18.97 3.24 8.00
CA ILE A 78 -17.73 3.06 8.73
C ILE A 78 -17.84 3.72 10.10
N VAL A 79 -17.78 2.93 11.17
CA VAL A 79 -17.90 3.43 12.56
C VAL A 79 -16.56 3.51 13.30
N SER A 80 -15.56 2.79 12.82
CA SER A 80 -14.19 2.87 13.34
C SER A 80 -13.22 2.69 12.18
N PHE A 81 -12.23 3.57 12.13
CA PHE A 81 -11.20 3.56 11.09
C PHE A 81 -9.91 4.13 11.67
N ASP A 82 -9.05 3.26 12.19
CA ASP A 82 -7.86 3.61 12.95
C ASP A 82 -6.59 3.42 12.12
N LEU A 83 -6.57 3.98 10.90
CA LEU A 83 -5.40 3.91 10.02
C LEU A 83 -4.82 5.29 9.76
N VAL A 84 -3.48 5.32 9.70
CA VAL A 84 -2.70 6.49 9.29
C VAL A 84 -1.84 6.11 8.10
N LEU A 85 -1.64 7.04 7.18
CA LEU A 85 -0.76 6.87 6.03
C LEU A 85 0.67 6.49 6.51
N GLY A 86 1.25 5.49 5.89
CA GLY A 86 2.57 4.96 6.27
C GLY A 86 2.56 4.02 7.48
N GLN A 87 1.43 3.83 8.15
CA GLN A 87 1.31 2.92 9.30
C GLN A 87 1.56 1.49 8.88
N ARG A 88 2.39 0.77 9.64
CA ARG A 88 2.58 -0.67 9.46
C ARG A 88 1.43 -1.45 10.07
N VAL A 89 0.90 -2.38 9.30
CA VAL A 89 -0.17 -3.30 9.71
C VAL A 89 0.28 -4.75 9.54
N ARG A 90 -0.28 -5.65 10.34
CA ARG A 90 -0.02 -7.09 10.24
C ARG A 90 -1.20 -7.79 9.59
N LYS A 91 -0.94 -8.86 8.85
CA LYS A 91 -1.99 -9.73 8.29
C LYS A 91 -2.97 -10.16 9.39
N GLY A 92 -4.28 -9.99 9.14
CA GLY A 92 -5.35 -10.29 10.08
C GLY A 92 -5.64 -9.18 11.11
N GLN A 93 -4.84 -8.13 11.18
CA GLN A 93 -5.12 -6.99 12.05
C GLN A 93 -6.43 -6.31 11.65
N VAL A 94 -7.30 -6.04 12.62
CA VAL A 94 -8.53 -5.26 12.40
C VAL A 94 -8.14 -3.80 12.14
N VAL A 95 -8.62 -3.26 11.04
CA VAL A 95 -8.25 -1.92 10.55
C VAL A 95 -9.44 -0.99 10.39
N ALA A 96 -10.63 -1.54 10.21
CA ALA A 96 -11.87 -0.78 10.17
C ALA A 96 -13.04 -1.62 10.68
N ARG A 97 -14.07 -0.96 11.15
CA ARG A 97 -15.33 -1.59 11.55
C ARG A 97 -16.49 -0.84 10.91
N LEU A 98 -17.43 -1.61 10.40
CA LEU A 98 -18.69 -1.09 9.86
C LEU A 98 -19.78 -1.20 10.92
N ASN A 99 -20.87 -0.46 10.71
CA ASN A 99 -22.03 -0.49 11.58
C ASN A 99 -22.65 -1.90 11.58
N GLN A 100 -22.84 -2.47 12.77
CA GLN A 100 -23.35 -3.82 12.96
C GLN A 100 -24.80 -3.82 13.48
N ALA A 101 -25.36 -2.67 13.87
CA ALA A 101 -26.62 -2.61 14.61
C ALA A 101 -27.75 -3.31 13.88
N VAL A 102 -27.97 -3.01 12.60
CA VAL A 102 -29.03 -3.61 11.80
C VAL A 102 -28.87 -5.13 11.65
N LEU A 103 -27.63 -5.60 11.47
CA LEU A 103 -27.35 -7.03 11.35
C LEU A 103 -27.55 -7.77 12.68
N LEU A 104 -27.14 -7.18 13.80
CA LEU A 104 -27.36 -7.76 15.13
C LEU A 104 -28.85 -7.90 15.45
N ASP A 105 -29.67 -6.89 15.08
CA ASP A 105 -31.11 -6.98 15.22
C ASP A 105 -31.73 -8.09 14.34
N LYS A 106 -31.25 -8.25 13.10
CA LYS A 106 -31.68 -9.34 12.22
C LYS A 106 -31.29 -10.70 12.78
N ILE A 107 -30.06 -10.84 13.31
CA ILE A 107 -29.57 -12.06 13.94
C ILE A 107 -30.43 -12.40 15.17
N SER A 108 -30.75 -11.42 16.00
CA SER A 108 -31.59 -11.63 17.18
C SER A 108 -32.98 -12.17 16.81
N ARG A 109 -33.63 -11.57 15.80
CA ARG A 109 -34.93 -12.05 15.28
C ARG A 109 -34.83 -13.45 14.69
N ASN A 110 -33.78 -13.72 13.93
CA ASN A 110 -33.57 -15.02 13.29
C ASN A 110 -33.26 -16.12 14.32
N LYS A 111 -32.59 -15.80 15.43
CA LYS A 111 -32.40 -16.73 16.56
C LYS A 111 -33.73 -17.13 17.20
N ALA A 112 -34.62 -16.18 17.40
CA ALA A 112 -35.96 -16.49 17.93
C ALA A 112 -36.78 -17.36 16.94
N GLU A 113 -36.58 -17.15 15.63
CA GLU A 113 -37.23 -17.97 14.60
C GLU A 113 -36.67 -19.40 14.55
N LEU A 114 -35.34 -19.53 14.70
CA LEU A 114 -34.68 -20.84 14.83
C LEU A 114 -35.16 -21.59 16.07
N GLU A 115 -35.28 -20.94 17.23
CA GLU A 115 -35.79 -21.50 18.45
C GLU A 115 -37.24 -22.02 18.28
N LYS A 116 -38.12 -21.21 17.66
CA LYS A 116 -39.48 -21.63 17.32
C LYS A 116 -39.47 -22.86 16.41
N ALA A 117 -38.63 -22.87 15.36
CA ALA A 117 -38.51 -24.00 14.44
C ALA A 117 -37.99 -25.26 15.16
N GLU A 118 -37.11 -25.11 16.15
CA GLU A 118 -36.59 -26.19 16.97
C GLU A 118 -37.70 -26.80 17.86
N TYR A 119 -38.53 -25.97 18.49
CA TYR A 119 -39.71 -26.46 19.22
C TYR A 119 -40.67 -27.22 18.31
N GLN A 120 -40.93 -26.74 17.11
CA GLN A 120 -41.76 -27.43 16.12
C GLN A 120 -41.14 -28.77 15.71
N TYR A 121 -39.82 -28.82 15.46
CA TYR A 121 -39.09 -30.05 15.19
C TYR A 121 -39.26 -31.08 16.31
N GLN A 122 -39.06 -30.67 17.57
CA GLN A 122 -39.26 -31.54 18.74
C GLN A 122 -40.71 -32.00 18.84
N SER A 123 -41.69 -31.13 18.63
CA SER A 123 -43.13 -31.43 18.65
C SER A 123 -43.49 -32.47 17.60
N ILE A 124 -42.98 -32.38 16.38
CA ILE A 124 -43.21 -33.37 15.32
C ILE A 124 -42.71 -34.76 15.74
N LEU A 125 -41.50 -34.82 16.29
CA LEU A 125 -40.96 -36.12 16.76
C LEU A 125 -41.73 -36.69 17.96
N MET A 126 -42.15 -35.84 18.89
CA MET A 126 -42.99 -36.25 20.01
C MET A 126 -44.37 -36.76 19.53
N GLY A 127 -44.94 -36.15 18.51
CA GLY A 127 -46.17 -36.62 17.85
C GLY A 127 -46.03 -37.99 17.18
N GLN A 128 -44.81 -38.44 16.91
CA GLN A 128 -44.50 -39.79 16.39
C GLN A 128 -44.20 -40.80 17.51
N GLY A 129 -44.43 -40.43 18.77
CA GLY A 129 -44.29 -41.32 19.92
C GLY A 129 -42.95 -41.30 20.65
N TYR A 130 -42.00 -40.42 20.22
CA TYR A 130 -40.73 -40.30 20.92
C TYR A 130 -40.85 -39.35 22.12
N LYS A 131 -40.30 -39.77 23.28
CA LYS A 131 -40.21 -38.88 24.45
C LYS A 131 -39.12 -37.81 24.21
N ARG A 132 -39.28 -36.67 24.86
CA ARG A 132 -38.31 -35.55 24.74
C ARG A 132 -36.87 -35.96 25.01
N GLN A 133 -36.64 -36.88 25.92
CA GLN A 133 -35.31 -37.42 26.27
C GLN A 133 -34.78 -38.44 25.24
N GLU A 134 -35.62 -38.91 24.33
CA GLU A 134 -35.33 -39.97 23.36
C GLU A 134 -35.39 -39.49 21.90
N LEU A 135 -35.49 -38.19 21.64
CA LEU A 135 -35.56 -37.63 20.28
C LEU A 135 -34.34 -38.02 19.42
N GLU A 136 -33.18 -38.16 20.06
CA GLU A 136 -31.95 -38.59 19.36
C GLU A 136 -32.04 -40.06 18.86
N LYS A 137 -32.88 -40.89 19.45
CA LYS A 137 -33.09 -42.30 19.05
C LYS A 137 -33.99 -42.44 17.82
N ALA A 138 -34.64 -41.35 17.38
CA ALA A 138 -35.50 -41.39 16.21
C ALA A 138 -34.65 -41.70 14.93
N PRO A 139 -35.22 -42.48 13.98
CA PRO A 139 -34.56 -42.77 12.71
C PRO A 139 -34.15 -41.48 11.96
N GLU A 140 -32.99 -41.51 11.29
CA GLU A 140 -32.47 -40.31 10.60
C GLU A 140 -33.41 -39.76 9.53
N GLU A 141 -34.14 -40.65 8.84
CA GLU A 141 -35.12 -40.22 7.82
C GLU A 141 -36.28 -39.46 8.46
N LEU A 142 -36.75 -39.87 9.65
CA LEU A 142 -37.78 -39.18 10.37
C LEU A 142 -37.30 -37.83 10.91
N LYS A 143 -36.06 -37.76 11.44
CA LYS A 143 -35.43 -36.52 11.86
C LYS A 143 -35.28 -35.55 10.69
N LYS A 144 -34.83 -36.06 9.54
CA LYS A 144 -34.69 -35.26 8.32
C LYS A 144 -36.01 -34.65 7.87
N GLN A 145 -37.05 -35.47 7.80
CA GLN A 145 -38.40 -35.03 7.45
C GLN A 145 -38.95 -34.01 8.46
N ALA A 146 -38.77 -34.25 9.74
CA ALA A 146 -39.16 -33.33 10.80
C ALA A 146 -38.43 -31.98 10.72
N ARG A 147 -37.13 -31.98 10.44
CA ARG A 147 -36.35 -30.74 10.23
C ARG A 147 -36.83 -29.94 9.02
N VAL A 148 -37.21 -30.60 7.93
CA VAL A 148 -37.79 -29.94 6.76
C VAL A 148 -39.15 -29.35 7.09
N ASN A 149 -40.05 -30.15 7.68
CA ASN A 149 -41.43 -29.74 7.97
C ASN A 149 -41.53 -28.64 9.04
N SER A 150 -40.55 -28.57 9.97
CA SER A 150 -40.47 -27.52 10.99
C SER A 150 -39.87 -26.21 10.49
N GLY A 151 -39.25 -26.21 9.30
CA GLY A 151 -38.45 -25.06 8.82
C GLY A 151 -37.11 -24.90 9.52
N TYR A 152 -36.69 -25.85 10.36
CA TYR A 152 -35.43 -25.77 11.12
C TYR A 152 -34.21 -25.55 10.23
N ASN A 153 -34.12 -26.30 9.13
CA ASN A 153 -32.99 -26.16 8.22
C ASN A 153 -32.94 -24.75 7.56
N THR A 154 -34.09 -24.20 7.20
CA THR A 154 -34.20 -22.87 6.59
C THR A 154 -33.80 -21.78 7.58
N ALA A 155 -34.33 -21.83 8.81
CA ALA A 155 -33.99 -20.87 9.86
C ALA A 155 -32.50 -20.92 10.23
N LYS A 156 -31.93 -22.13 10.30
CA LYS A 156 -30.50 -22.33 10.58
C LYS A 156 -29.62 -21.77 9.46
N ALA A 157 -29.96 -22.04 8.20
CA ALA A 157 -29.21 -21.52 7.04
C ALA A 157 -29.27 -19.99 6.99
N SER A 158 -30.44 -19.41 7.28
CA SER A 158 -30.63 -17.96 7.34
C SER A 158 -29.79 -17.30 8.44
N LEU A 159 -29.73 -17.94 9.62
CA LEU A 159 -28.86 -17.46 10.71
C LEU A 159 -27.39 -17.51 10.32
N GLN A 160 -26.93 -18.60 9.73
CA GLN A 160 -25.55 -18.74 9.25
C GLN A 160 -25.20 -17.66 8.22
N GLN A 161 -26.11 -17.36 7.29
CA GLN A 161 -25.90 -16.29 6.32
C GLN A 161 -25.70 -14.94 7.02
N LEU A 162 -26.56 -14.58 7.97
CA LEU A 162 -26.47 -13.33 8.72
C LEU A 162 -25.18 -13.24 9.56
N GLU A 163 -24.72 -14.34 10.13
CA GLU A 163 -23.46 -14.42 10.86
C GLU A 163 -22.26 -14.22 9.92
N HIS A 164 -22.31 -14.74 8.69
CA HIS A 164 -21.32 -14.46 7.65
C HIS A 164 -21.32 -12.98 7.26
N GLU A 165 -22.48 -12.39 7.05
CA GLU A 165 -22.60 -10.96 6.76
C GLU A 165 -22.04 -10.10 7.91
N LEU A 166 -22.29 -10.48 9.16
CA LEU A 166 -21.74 -9.82 10.34
C LEU A 166 -20.20 -9.88 10.36
N SER A 167 -19.63 -11.00 9.94
CA SER A 167 -18.16 -11.12 9.83
C SER A 167 -17.54 -10.11 8.87
N TYR A 168 -18.27 -9.70 7.83
CA TYR A 168 -17.83 -8.70 6.85
C TYR A 168 -17.86 -7.27 7.38
N CYS A 169 -18.54 -7.03 8.51
CA CYS A 169 -18.47 -5.73 9.20
C CYS A 169 -17.10 -5.45 9.84
N THR A 170 -16.26 -6.46 9.99
CA THR A 170 -14.90 -6.31 10.51
C THR A 170 -13.91 -6.44 9.36
N ILE A 171 -13.27 -5.34 9.03
CA ILE A 171 -12.30 -5.28 7.93
C ILE A 171 -10.91 -5.51 8.50
N THR A 172 -10.23 -6.52 7.96
CA THR A 172 -8.88 -6.90 8.39
C THR A 172 -7.87 -6.71 7.25
N ALA A 173 -6.61 -6.46 7.60
CA ALA A 173 -5.52 -6.39 6.64
C ALA A 173 -5.26 -7.77 6.02
N PRO A 174 -5.28 -7.91 4.67
CA PRO A 174 -5.07 -9.19 3.99
C PRO A 174 -3.61 -9.64 3.99
N LEU A 175 -2.68 -8.70 4.13
CA LEU A 175 -1.24 -8.95 4.21
C LEU A 175 -0.59 -8.02 5.23
N SER A 176 0.65 -8.34 5.64
CA SER A 176 1.48 -7.44 6.43
C SER A 176 2.18 -6.44 5.50
N GLY A 177 2.22 -5.16 5.88
CA GLY A 177 2.82 -4.12 5.05
C GLY A 177 2.57 -2.73 5.61
N ALA A 178 2.71 -1.71 4.79
CA ALA A 178 2.42 -0.32 5.15
C ALA A 178 1.19 0.19 4.38
N VAL A 179 0.44 1.09 5.00
CA VAL A 179 -0.70 1.76 4.35
C VAL A 179 -0.17 2.79 3.36
N SER A 180 -0.38 2.56 2.06
CA SER A 180 0.12 3.43 0.98
C SER A 180 -0.86 4.53 0.59
N ARG A 181 -2.16 4.28 0.73
CA ARG A 181 -3.23 5.24 0.40
C ARG A 181 -4.49 4.95 1.21
N ILE A 182 -5.21 5.99 1.58
CA ILE A 182 -6.48 5.93 2.30
C ILE A 182 -7.50 6.73 1.50
N ASP A 183 -8.56 6.05 1.02
CA ASP A 183 -9.65 6.65 0.26
C ASP A 183 -10.94 6.76 1.12
N ALA A 184 -11.02 5.96 2.20
CA ALA A 184 -12.17 5.95 3.11
C ALA A 184 -12.09 7.08 4.15
N THR A 185 -13.26 7.54 4.56
CA THR A 185 -13.42 8.53 5.63
C THR A 185 -14.31 7.95 6.73
N LEU A 186 -13.99 8.24 7.98
CA LEU A 186 -14.83 7.87 9.12
C LEU A 186 -16.26 8.42 8.92
N TYR A 187 -17.26 7.61 9.24
CA TYR A 187 -18.70 7.87 9.06
C TYR A 187 -19.20 7.94 7.61
N SER A 188 -18.33 7.75 6.61
CA SER A 188 -18.80 7.55 5.24
C SER A 188 -19.38 6.14 5.04
N ALA A 189 -20.16 5.97 3.98
CA ALA A 189 -20.64 4.64 3.58
C ALA A 189 -19.54 3.89 2.84
N ALA A 190 -19.23 2.69 3.30
CA ALA A 190 -18.41 1.75 2.54
C ALA A 190 -19.25 1.19 1.39
N THR A 191 -18.72 1.23 0.18
CA THR A 191 -19.40 0.70 -1.01
C THR A 191 -18.64 -0.50 -1.54
N PRO A 192 -19.27 -1.66 -1.75
CA PRO A 192 -18.63 -2.81 -2.38
C PRO A 192 -18.04 -2.45 -3.75
N GLY A 193 -16.80 -2.89 -4.00
CA GLY A 193 -16.08 -2.57 -5.25
C GLY A 193 -15.31 -1.24 -5.23
N VAL A 194 -15.50 -0.40 -4.21
CA VAL A 194 -14.69 0.82 -4.00
C VAL A 194 -13.63 0.52 -2.94
N PRO A 195 -12.34 0.73 -3.22
CA PRO A 195 -11.29 0.50 -2.24
C PRO A 195 -11.39 1.48 -1.08
N LEU A 196 -11.17 1.01 0.12
CA LEU A 196 -11.13 1.83 1.33
C LEU A 196 -9.72 2.36 1.60
N PHE A 197 -8.74 1.54 1.39
CA PHE A 197 -7.32 1.84 1.56
C PHE A 197 -6.48 0.80 0.81
N TYR A 198 -5.18 1.08 0.70
CA TYR A 198 -4.22 0.19 0.06
C TYR A 198 -3.13 -0.18 1.05
N ILE A 199 -2.71 -1.44 0.98
CA ILE A 199 -1.56 -1.94 1.73
C ILE A 199 -0.49 -2.37 0.74
N VAL A 200 0.72 -1.89 0.96
CA VAL A 200 1.90 -2.20 0.14
C VAL A 200 2.89 -3.01 0.97
N ASP A 201 3.41 -4.08 0.38
CA ASP A 201 4.51 -4.84 0.95
C ASP A 201 5.81 -4.04 0.77
N THR A 202 6.38 -3.58 1.88
CA THR A 202 7.64 -2.83 1.88
C THR A 202 8.87 -3.71 2.09
N GLU A 203 8.69 -4.99 2.35
CA GLU A 203 9.78 -5.94 2.60
C GLU A 203 10.22 -6.66 1.32
N HIS A 204 9.31 -6.80 0.35
CA HIS A 204 9.61 -7.43 -0.94
C HIS A 204 9.50 -6.40 -2.05
N LEU A 205 10.65 -5.93 -2.50
CA LEU A 205 10.75 -4.92 -3.56
C LEU A 205 11.33 -5.54 -4.83
N LYS A 206 10.93 -4.98 -5.97
CA LYS A 206 11.51 -5.26 -7.28
C LYS A 206 11.82 -3.95 -7.98
N VAL A 207 12.79 -3.96 -8.87
CA VAL A 207 13.01 -2.88 -9.83
C VAL A 207 12.56 -3.34 -11.20
N CYS A 208 11.71 -2.54 -11.82
CA CYS A 208 11.23 -2.72 -13.18
C CYS A 208 11.98 -1.74 -14.09
N PHE A 209 12.57 -2.22 -15.17
CA PHE A 209 13.35 -1.42 -16.10
C PHE A 209 13.29 -2.02 -17.49
N ASP A 210 13.57 -1.20 -18.50
CA ASP A 210 13.52 -1.59 -19.89
C ASP A 210 14.93 -1.55 -20.49
N VAL A 211 15.24 -2.53 -21.33
CA VAL A 211 16.52 -2.60 -22.07
C VAL A 211 16.26 -2.72 -23.57
N LEU A 212 17.19 -2.26 -24.36
CA LEU A 212 17.12 -2.44 -25.82
C LEU A 212 17.28 -3.91 -26.20
N GLU A 213 16.57 -4.36 -27.24
CA GLU A 213 16.63 -5.72 -27.74
C GLU A 213 18.06 -6.19 -28.08
N ASN A 214 18.89 -5.31 -28.64
CA ASN A 214 20.28 -5.60 -28.98
C ASN A 214 21.17 -5.80 -27.74
N GLU A 215 20.75 -5.37 -26.56
CA GLU A 215 21.46 -5.47 -25.29
C GLU A 215 20.96 -6.63 -24.44
N LEU A 216 19.81 -7.20 -24.80
CA LEU A 216 19.15 -8.25 -24.02
C LEU A 216 20.06 -9.46 -23.75
N HIS A 217 20.98 -9.79 -24.68
CA HIS A 217 21.91 -10.90 -24.53
C HIS A 217 22.82 -10.79 -23.29
N LYS A 218 22.98 -9.57 -22.74
CA LYS A 218 23.79 -9.29 -21.53
C LYS A 218 23.00 -9.54 -20.25
N PHE A 219 21.67 -9.56 -20.32
CA PHE A 219 20.78 -9.76 -19.18
C PHE A 219 20.20 -11.18 -19.24
N GLN A 220 20.70 -12.02 -18.35
CA GLN A 220 20.15 -13.37 -18.19
C GLN A 220 19.40 -13.47 -16.87
N GLN A 221 18.43 -14.37 -16.77
CA GLN A 221 17.79 -14.66 -15.50
C GLN A 221 18.83 -15.09 -14.47
N GLY A 222 18.80 -14.48 -13.28
CA GLY A 222 19.82 -14.67 -12.27
C GLY A 222 21.04 -13.73 -12.38
N ALA A 223 21.12 -12.87 -13.41
CA ALA A 223 22.18 -11.87 -13.51
C ALA A 223 22.15 -10.90 -12.34
N ARG A 224 23.32 -10.55 -11.82
CA ARG A 224 23.46 -9.58 -10.74
C ARG A 224 23.49 -8.17 -11.27
N LEU A 225 22.72 -7.30 -10.61
CA LEU A 225 22.59 -5.90 -10.94
C LEU A 225 22.98 -5.03 -9.74
N GLN A 226 23.42 -3.85 -10.04
CA GLN A 226 23.55 -2.76 -9.08
C GLN A 226 22.45 -1.74 -9.36
N VAL A 227 21.75 -1.34 -8.32
CA VAL A 227 20.62 -0.41 -8.38
C VAL A 227 20.92 0.76 -7.46
N VAL A 228 20.87 1.95 -8.00
CA VAL A 228 21.06 3.20 -7.27
C VAL A 228 19.80 4.02 -7.36
N SER A 229 19.18 4.31 -6.22
CA SER A 229 18.01 5.19 -6.19
C SER A 229 18.44 6.65 -6.43
N VAL A 230 17.67 7.37 -7.23
CA VAL A 230 17.89 8.81 -7.45
C VAL A 230 17.78 9.61 -6.15
N ALA A 231 16.96 9.14 -5.19
CA ALA A 231 16.79 9.79 -3.90
C ALA A 231 17.99 9.57 -2.94
N TYR A 232 18.73 8.46 -3.11
CA TYR A 232 19.88 8.09 -2.29
C TYR A 232 21.06 7.67 -3.18
N PRO A 233 21.71 8.61 -3.85
CA PRO A 233 22.71 8.31 -4.89
C PRO A 233 24.01 7.71 -4.35
N SER A 234 24.26 7.80 -3.04
CA SER A 234 25.42 7.22 -2.40
C SER A 234 25.24 5.73 -2.00
N GLU A 235 24.00 5.22 -2.10
CA GLU A 235 23.67 3.86 -1.69
C GLU A 235 23.52 2.96 -2.92
N VAL A 236 24.35 1.93 -3.01
CA VAL A 236 24.28 0.91 -4.06
C VAL A 236 23.60 -0.33 -3.51
N HIS A 237 22.52 -0.71 -4.15
CA HIS A 237 21.73 -1.89 -3.76
C HIS A 237 21.96 -3.02 -4.76
N ASN A 238 22.10 -4.24 -4.27
CA ASN A 238 22.19 -5.42 -5.13
C ASN A 238 20.79 -5.91 -5.52
N ALA A 239 20.64 -6.27 -6.78
CA ALA A 239 19.45 -6.89 -7.31
C ALA A 239 19.82 -8.10 -8.18
N VAL A 240 18.84 -8.96 -8.41
CA VAL A 240 19.01 -10.15 -9.25
C VAL A 240 17.84 -10.20 -10.24
N VAL A 241 18.15 -10.34 -11.53
CA VAL A 241 17.14 -10.48 -12.58
C VAL A 241 16.25 -11.67 -12.27
N SER A 242 14.99 -11.42 -12.01
CA SER A 242 13.99 -12.42 -11.65
C SER A 242 13.12 -12.83 -12.85
N ALA A 243 12.81 -11.87 -13.73
CA ALA A 243 11.99 -12.12 -14.90
C ALA A 243 12.42 -11.25 -16.08
N ILE A 244 12.23 -11.78 -17.27
CA ILE A 244 12.46 -11.12 -18.57
C ILE A 244 11.17 -11.31 -19.36
N SER A 245 10.59 -10.23 -19.87
CA SER A 245 9.41 -10.28 -20.73
C SER A 245 9.71 -11.08 -21.99
N PRO A 246 8.85 -12.01 -22.38
CA PRO A 246 9.00 -12.73 -23.65
C PRO A 246 8.57 -11.91 -24.88
N VAL A 247 8.19 -10.66 -24.69
CA VAL A 247 7.67 -9.77 -25.73
C VAL A 247 8.57 -8.55 -25.84
N VAL A 248 8.99 -8.25 -27.07
CA VAL A 248 9.64 -7.00 -27.42
C VAL A 248 8.56 -5.96 -27.74
N GLU A 249 8.61 -4.81 -27.09
CA GLU A 249 7.66 -3.72 -27.33
C GLU A 249 7.91 -3.05 -28.70
N LYS A 250 6.93 -2.27 -29.19
CA LYS A 250 7.01 -1.58 -30.49
C LYS A 250 8.17 -0.58 -30.60
N ASN A 251 8.70 -0.13 -29.48
CA ASN A 251 9.85 0.78 -29.37
C ASN A 251 11.20 0.03 -29.39
N GLY A 252 11.22 -1.31 -29.56
CA GLY A 252 12.41 -2.14 -29.51
C GLY A 252 12.94 -2.38 -28.10
N MET A 253 12.13 -2.15 -27.07
CA MET A 253 12.48 -2.40 -25.69
C MET A 253 11.92 -3.70 -25.16
N VAL A 254 12.62 -4.31 -24.22
CA VAL A 254 12.21 -5.51 -23.47
C VAL A 254 12.13 -5.15 -22.00
N HIS A 255 11.00 -5.48 -21.37
CA HIS A 255 10.78 -5.24 -19.96
C HIS A 255 11.44 -6.31 -19.09
N LEU A 256 12.19 -5.89 -18.08
CA LEU A 256 12.87 -6.74 -17.12
C LEU A 256 12.44 -6.40 -15.70
N GLU A 257 12.37 -7.44 -14.88
CA GLU A 257 12.18 -7.30 -13.44
C GLU A 257 13.37 -7.89 -12.69
N ALA A 258 13.84 -7.20 -11.67
CA ALA A 258 14.85 -7.75 -10.77
C ALA A 258 14.42 -7.60 -9.31
N THR A 259 14.62 -8.65 -8.53
CA THR A 259 14.35 -8.65 -7.09
C THR A 259 15.43 -7.86 -6.37
N LEU A 260 15.00 -6.91 -5.54
CA LEU A 260 15.85 -6.10 -4.69
C LEU A 260 15.99 -6.72 -3.30
N MET A 261 17.17 -6.61 -2.71
CA MET A 261 17.34 -6.88 -1.28
C MET A 261 16.61 -5.80 -0.46
N PRO A 262 15.89 -6.18 0.59
CA PRO A 262 15.18 -5.20 1.44
C PRO A 262 16.13 -4.15 2.02
N HIS A 263 15.75 -2.89 1.95
CA HIS A 263 16.51 -1.79 2.55
C HIS A 263 15.55 -0.70 3.06
N PRO A 264 15.77 -0.14 4.25
CA PRO A 264 14.83 0.80 4.88
C PRO A 264 14.63 2.11 4.11
N HIS A 265 15.59 2.50 3.27
CA HIS A 265 15.50 3.73 2.48
C HIS A 265 14.84 3.54 1.11
N LEU A 266 14.62 2.31 0.68
CA LEU A 266 13.96 2.03 -0.58
C LEU A 266 12.44 2.02 -0.41
N MET A 267 11.76 2.81 -1.23
CA MET A 267 10.30 2.89 -1.25
C MET A 267 9.76 2.60 -2.64
N PRO A 268 8.61 1.91 -2.74
CA PRO A 268 7.89 1.78 -4.00
C PRO A 268 7.61 3.15 -4.64
N GLY A 269 7.76 3.24 -5.95
CA GLY A 269 7.62 4.49 -6.72
C GLY A 269 8.92 5.26 -6.93
N MET A 270 10.01 4.92 -6.25
CA MET A 270 11.30 5.59 -6.48
C MET A 270 11.87 5.26 -7.84
N THR A 271 12.44 6.27 -8.51
CA THR A 271 13.25 6.09 -9.70
C THR A 271 14.63 5.59 -9.32
N ALA A 272 15.15 4.65 -10.08
CA ALA A 272 16.48 4.09 -9.89
C ALA A 272 17.25 3.97 -11.23
N ILE A 273 18.56 3.97 -11.11
CA ILE A 273 19.48 3.62 -12.20
C ILE A 273 19.93 2.19 -11.96
N VAL A 274 19.78 1.36 -12.97
CA VAL A 274 20.13 -0.06 -12.95
C VAL A 274 21.33 -0.27 -13.83
N THR A 275 22.37 -0.92 -13.30
CA THR A 275 23.59 -1.27 -14.03
C THR A 275 23.90 -2.75 -13.84
N LEU A 276 24.56 -3.37 -14.82
CA LEU A 276 25.10 -4.70 -14.63
C LEU A 276 26.23 -4.66 -13.59
N ALA A 277 26.16 -5.57 -12.62
CA ALA A 277 27.28 -5.71 -11.69
C ALA A 277 28.54 -6.17 -12.45
N PRO A 278 29.71 -5.59 -12.17
CA PRO A 278 30.94 -6.05 -12.79
C PRO A 278 31.12 -7.54 -12.56
N SER A 279 31.36 -8.27 -13.63
CA SER A 279 31.66 -9.71 -13.57
C SER A 279 32.88 -9.90 -12.68
N GLN A 280 32.73 -10.55 -11.52
CA GLN A 280 33.90 -11.03 -10.80
C GLN A 280 34.58 -12.06 -11.71
N ALA A 281 35.65 -11.66 -12.35
CA ALA A 281 36.52 -12.60 -13.02
C ALA A 281 36.88 -13.68 -11.99
N LYS A 282 36.53 -14.94 -12.29
CA LYS A 282 37.04 -16.08 -11.53
C LYS A 282 38.54 -15.93 -11.44
N SER A 283 39.07 -15.68 -10.25
CA SER A 283 40.46 -15.93 -9.97
C SER A 283 40.65 -17.45 -9.92
N ASP A 284 40.93 -18.03 -11.09
CA ASP A 284 41.48 -19.36 -11.16
C ASP A 284 42.87 -19.30 -10.51
N SER A 285 42.99 -19.90 -9.35
CA SER A 285 44.23 -20.30 -8.75
C SER A 285 44.20 -21.79 -8.49
#